data_7cb0aa75dd64ad581911823eddccf3ba
#
_entry.id   7cb0aa75dd64ad581911823eddccf3ba
#
_cell.length_a   1.000
_cell.length_b   1.000
_cell.length_c   1.000
_cell.angle_alpha   90.00
_cell.angle_beta   90.00
_cell.angle_gamma   90.00
#
_symmetry.space_group_name_H-M   'P 1'
#
loop_
_entity.id
_entity.type
_entity.pdbx_description
1 polymer ?
#
loop_
_entity_poly.entity_id
_entity_poly.type
_entity_poly.pdbx_seq_one_letter_code
_entity_poly.pdbx_strand_id
1 'polypeptide(L)'
;MGINKAMVAGIVAEEPAFFSNSFFGNALQVKLDINRKDLGGRVERLTCLIINDSLIDRGLEEIHTGDYLVCQSARIVTLEYIREKYFVCPHCGEESRRLRRATESDVVLYDFNLSHGISLDDSVGINRIVAMGIVRNPIRKRAENVSKSIPAKFQLVVNRPKGLEQHLKDSAPEGFSVESFDLPQVACFGRVSDHAREYVKRGDFVLVDGVIQEREFVQDIPFRCKHCGEYSEQSFKYPTHEIIAAKVTPQRITLEEAKEQMVAGSVVNDLGESNDEMEEATVEEALEHMKDTNKAIKEKREARKEARKAGIAE
;
A
#
# COMPACT_ATOMS: atom_id res chain seq x y z
N MET A 1 15.78 7.09 1.54
CA MET A 1 15.68 5.61 1.38
C MET A 1 14.65 5.05 2.36
N GLY A 2 13.91 4.02 2.01
CA GLY A 2 12.96 3.38 2.92
C GLY A 2 13.07 1.87 2.80
N ILE A 3 12.61 1.15 3.80
CA ILE A 3 12.50 -0.32 3.75
C ILE A 3 11.02 -0.66 3.58
N ASN A 4 10.72 -1.57 2.65
CA ASN A 4 9.41 -2.16 2.48
C ASN A 4 9.65 -3.58 1.98
N LYS A 5 10.01 -4.46 2.92
CA LYS A 5 10.40 -5.84 2.63
C LYS A 5 9.51 -6.79 3.41
N ALA A 6 8.90 -7.71 2.71
CA ALA A 6 8.10 -8.77 3.29
C ALA A 6 8.67 -10.15 2.99
N MET A 7 8.36 -11.09 3.87
CA MET A 7 8.53 -12.52 3.68
C MET A 7 7.16 -13.16 3.84
N VAL A 8 6.78 -13.96 2.87
CA VAL A 8 5.51 -14.70 2.90
C VAL A 8 5.74 -16.16 2.56
N ALA A 9 5.05 -17.04 3.28
CA ALA A 9 5.04 -18.45 2.96
C ALA A 9 3.67 -19.06 3.31
N GLY A 10 3.14 -19.87 2.41
CA GLY A 10 1.84 -20.51 2.56
C GLY A 10 1.57 -21.52 1.48
N ILE A 11 0.42 -22.18 1.57
CA ILE A 11 -0.04 -23.11 0.56
C ILE A 11 -0.77 -22.32 -0.55
N VAL A 12 -0.46 -22.63 -1.80
CA VAL A 12 -1.17 -22.09 -2.97
C VAL A 12 -2.62 -22.57 -2.92
N ALA A 13 -3.54 -21.63 -2.74
CA ALA A 13 -4.95 -21.93 -2.47
C ALA A 13 -5.75 -22.33 -3.71
N GLU A 14 -5.35 -21.84 -4.87
CA GLU A 14 -5.97 -22.09 -6.18
C GLU A 14 -4.93 -21.92 -7.29
N GLU A 15 -5.23 -22.42 -8.51
CA GLU A 15 -4.35 -22.24 -9.66
C GLU A 15 -4.05 -20.76 -9.90
N PRO A 16 -2.77 -20.39 -10.16
CA PRO A 16 -2.41 -19.03 -10.46
C PRO A 16 -3.15 -18.45 -11.67
N ALA A 17 -3.58 -17.23 -11.56
CA ALA A 17 -4.33 -16.56 -12.62
C ALA A 17 -3.46 -15.53 -13.34
N PHE A 18 -3.21 -15.75 -14.63
CA PHE A 18 -2.54 -14.76 -15.49
C PHE A 18 -3.54 -13.71 -15.96
N PHE A 19 -3.19 -12.45 -15.89
CA PHE A 19 -3.99 -11.35 -16.42
C PHE A 19 -3.11 -10.16 -16.84
N SER A 20 -3.65 -9.32 -17.71
CA SER A 20 -3.02 -8.05 -18.05
C SER A 20 -3.63 -6.95 -17.20
N ASN A 21 -2.80 -6.29 -16.44
CA ASN A 21 -3.18 -5.17 -15.59
C ASN A 21 -2.73 -3.85 -16.24
N SER A 22 -3.59 -2.83 -16.21
CA SER A 22 -3.28 -1.54 -16.81
C SER A 22 -2.10 -0.80 -16.16
N PHE A 23 -1.65 -1.24 -14.96
CA PHE A 23 -0.57 -0.58 -14.22
C PHE A 23 0.67 -1.45 -14.06
N PHE A 24 0.49 -2.77 -13.95
CA PHE A 24 1.61 -3.70 -13.78
C PHE A 24 2.03 -4.35 -15.11
N GLY A 25 1.31 -4.10 -16.20
CA GLY A 25 1.46 -4.87 -17.42
C GLY A 25 0.96 -6.30 -17.25
N ASN A 26 1.75 -7.29 -17.64
CA ASN A 26 1.45 -8.68 -17.37
C ASN A 26 1.66 -8.99 -15.89
N ALA A 27 0.76 -9.76 -15.31
CA ALA A 27 0.85 -10.18 -13.93
C ALA A 27 0.31 -11.61 -13.75
N LEU A 28 0.93 -12.35 -12.84
CA LEU A 28 0.45 -13.63 -12.35
C LEU A 28 -0.02 -13.47 -10.92
N GLN A 29 -1.31 -13.70 -10.67
CA GLN A 29 -1.88 -13.66 -9.34
C GLN A 29 -1.75 -15.02 -8.68
N VAL A 30 -1.22 -15.02 -7.46
CA VAL A 30 -1.08 -16.20 -6.61
C VAL A 30 -1.78 -15.94 -5.29
N LYS A 31 -2.67 -16.83 -4.88
CA LYS A 31 -3.33 -16.75 -3.57
C LYS A 31 -2.74 -17.77 -2.62
N LEU A 32 -2.31 -17.31 -1.46
CA LEU A 32 -1.67 -18.12 -0.44
C LEU A 32 -2.59 -18.27 0.78
N ASP A 33 -2.80 -19.51 1.22
CA ASP A 33 -3.37 -19.81 2.53
C ASP A 33 -2.22 -19.97 3.53
N ILE A 34 -2.12 -19.04 4.45
CA ILE A 34 -1.02 -18.92 5.42
C ILE A 34 -1.51 -19.41 6.78
N ASN A 35 -0.97 -20.55 7.23
CA ASN A 35 -1.31 -21.09 8.53
C ASN A 35 -0.54 -20.36 9.63
N ARG A 36 -1.24 -19.52 10.37
CA ARG A 36 -0.71 -18.72 11.48
C ARG A 36 -0.71 -19.52 12.77
N LYS A 37 0.23 -20.44 12.92
CA LYS A 37 0.40 -21.23 14.15
C LYS A 37 0.67 -20.37 15.38
N ASP A 38 1.30 -19.19 15.18
CA ASP A 38 1.53 -18.15 16.19
C ASP A 38 0.23 -17.50 16.69
N LEU A 39 -0.85 -17.58 15.92
CA LEU A 39 -2.19 -17.10 16.26
C LEU A 39 -3.20 -18.24 16.47
N GLY A 40 -2.76 -19.38 16.99
CA GLY A 40 -3.62 -20.53 17.29
C GLY A 40 -4.09 -21.31 16.06
N GLY A 41 -3.35 -21.29 14.96
CA GLY A 41 -3.66 -22.03 13.73
C GLY A 41 -4.73 -21.35 12.86
N ARG A 42 -4.94 -20.07 13.00
CA ARG A 42 -5.80 -19.30 12.10
C ARG A 42 -5.20 -19.29 10.70
N VAL A 43 -5.98 -19.61 9.69
CA VAL A 43 -5.59 -19.48 8.28
C VAL A 43 -5.94 -18.07 7.79
N GLU A 44 -4.96 -17.38 7.24
CA GLU A 44 -5.11 -16.09 6.58
C GLU A 44 -4.87 -16.26 5.08
N ARG A 45 -5.75 -15.70 4.26
CA ARG A 45 -5.55 -15.66 2.80
C ARG A 45 -4.85 -14.38 2.43
N LEU A 46 -3.85 -14.47 1.56
CA LEU A 46 -3.11 -13.35 1.01
C LEU A 46 -3.01 -13.48 -0.51
N THR A 47 -3.49 -12.46 -1.21
CA THR A 47 -3.34 -12.34 -2.66
C THR A 47 -2.03 -11.64 -2.98
N CYS A 48 -1.21 -12.26 -3.83
CA CYS A 48 0.09 -11.76 -4.25
C CYS A 48 0.17 -11.66 -5.77
N LEU A 49 1.02 -10.79 -6.28
CA LEU A 49 1.31 -10.61 -7.70
C LEU A 49 2.77 -10.91 -8.02
N ILE A 50 3.01 -11.60 -9.12
CA ILE A 50 4.31 -11.69 -9.79
C ILE A 50 4.21 -10.85 -11.05
N ILE A 51 5.11 -9.86 -11.21
CA ILE A 51 5.08 -8.88 -12.32
C ILE A 51 6.32 -8.92 -13.20
N ASN A 52 7.31 -9.71 -12.85
CA ASN A 52 8.51 -9.91 -13.68
C ASN A 52 8.24 -11.03 -14.70
N ASP A 53 8.43 -10.76 -15.99
CA ASP A 53 8.07 -11.70 -17.06
C ASP A 53 8.72 -13.08 -16.89
N SER A 54 10.01 -13.14 -16.55
CA SER A 54 10.70 -14.42 -16.36
C SER A 54 10.19 -15.22 -15.17
N LEU A 55 9.72 -14.53 -14.12
CA LEU A 55 9.09 -15.17 -12.96
C LEU A 55 7.63 -15.54 -13.26
N ILE A 56 6.94 -14.80 -14.14
CA ILE A 56 5.60 -15.14 -14.61
C ILE A 56 5.65 -16.45 -15.39
N ASP A 57 6.55 -16.55 -16.38
CA ASP A 57 6.71 -17.74 -17.21
C ASP A 57 7.01 -18.98 -16.32
N ARG A 58 7.98 -18.83 -15.43
CA ARG A 58 8.33 -19.86 -14.46
C ARG A 58 7.15 -20.21 -13.54
N GLY A 59 6.41 -19.20 -13.07
CA GLY A 59 5.26 -19.39 -12.19
C GLY A 59 4.10 -20.11 -12.86
N LEU A 60 3.85 -19.84 -14.14
CA LEU A 60 2.84 -20.54 -14.93
C LEU A 60 3.17 -22.03 -15.14
N GLU A 61 4.46 -22.39 -15.19
CA GLU A 61 4.92 -23.75 -15.39
C GLU A 61 5.02 -24.54 -14.08
N GLU A 62 5.42 -23.88 -12.98
CA GLU A 62 5.82 -24.59 -11.76
C GLU A 62 4.81 -24.46 -10.60
N ILE A 63 4.02 -23.36 -10.52
CA ILE A 63 3.14 -23.13 -9.37
C ILE A 63 1.79 -23.81 -9.59
N HIS A 64 1.41 -24.71 -8.69
CA HIS A 64 0.13 -25.41 -8.72
C HIS A 64 -0.59 -25.33 -7.37
N THR A 65 -1.91 -25.51 -7.42
CA THR A 65 -2.72 -25.60 -6.20
C THR A 65 -2.20 -26.67 -5.26
N GLY A 66 -2.02 -26.33 -3.99
CA GLY A 66 -1.52 -27.23 -2.96
C GLY A 66 -0.01 -27.18 -2.76
N ASP A 67 0.74 -26.48 -3.61
CA ASP A 67 2.17 -26.27 -3.40
C ASP A 67 2.44 -25.35 -2.22
N TYR A 68 3.51 -25.62 -1.49
CA TYR A 68 4.00 -24.72 -0.47
C TYR A 68 4.99 -23.73 -1.10
N LEU A 69 4.59 -22.47 -1.17
CA LEU A 69 5.37 -21.37 -1.74
C LEU A 69 6.03 -20.56 -0.63
N VAL A 70 7.31 -20.29 -0.79
CA VAL A 70 8.09 -19.39 0.07
C VAL A 70 8.67 -18.27 -0.78
N CYS A 71 8.34 -17.02 -0.43
CA CYS A 71 8.93 -15.82 -0.97
C CYS A 71 9.70 -15.08 0.12
N GLN A 72 10.99 -14.83 -0.11
CA GLN A 72 11.86 -14.11 0.83
C GLN A 72 11.96 -12.63 0.51
N SER A 73 11.51 -12.22 -0.67
CA SER A 73 11.54 -10.85 -1.14
C SER A 73 10.21 -10.44 -1.74
N ALA A 74 9.30 -9.97 -0.89
CA ALA A 74 8.03 -9.38 -1.31
C ALA A 74 7.96 -7.92 -0.85
N ARG A 75 7.03 -7.15 -1.44
CA ARG A 75 6.84 -5.73 -1.14
C ARG A 75 5.37 -5.36 -1.29
N ILE A 76 4.89 -4.44 -0.47
CA ILE A 76 3.61 -3.76 -0.72
C ILE A 76 3.86 -2.63 -1.72
N VAL A 77 3.25 -2.71 -2.89
CA VAL A 77 3.28 -1.68 -3.93
C VAL A 77 1.96 -0.94 -3.92
N THR A 78 1.99 0.39 -3.93
CA THR A 78 0.78 1.20 -3.90
C THR A 78 0.72 2.10 -5.13
N LEU A 79 -0.44 2.15 -5.77
CA LEU A 79 -0.70 2.99 -6.93
C LEU A 79 -1.83 3.96 -6.61
N GLU A 80 -1.58 5.25 -6.77
CA GLU A 80 -2.62 6.29 -6.69
C GLU A 80 -2.96 6.76 -8.10
N TYR A 81 -4.21 6.67 -8.50
CA TYR A 81 -4.68 7.04 -9.82
C TYR A 81 -6.09 7.60 -9.82
N ILE A 82 -6.48 8.19 -10.93
CA ILE A 82 -7.84 8.67 -11.15
C ILE A 82 -8.58 7.62 -11.96
N ARG A 83 -9.68 7.13 -11.41
CA ARG A 83 -10.51 6.12 -12.05
C ARG A 83 -11.94 6.62 -12.21
N GLU A 84 -12.55 6.22 -13.30
CA GLU A 84 -13.99 6.42 -13.51
C GLU A 84 -14.78 5.49 -12.61
N LYS A 85 -15.77 6.04 -11.90
CA LYS A 85 -16.74 5.28 -11.14
C LYS A 85 -18.13 5.50 -11.72
N TYR A 86 -18.87 4.42 -11.84
CA TYR A 86 -20.23 4.41 -12.32
C TYR A 86 -21.18 4.49 -11.13
N PHE A 87 -22.10 5.43 -11.18
CA PHE A 87 -23.13 5.64 -10.17
C PHE A 87 -24.48 5.43 -10.82
N VAL A 88 -25.31 4.62 -10.19
CA VAL A 88 -26.70 4.38 -10.63
C VAL A 88 -27.62 5.01 -9.61
N CYS A 89 -28.49 5.90 -10.07
CA CYS A 89 -29.44 6.55 -9.19
C CYS A 89 -30.55 5.56 -8.79
N PRO A 90 -30.76 5.26 -7.51
CA PRO A 90 -31.80 4.33 -7.08
C PRO A 90 -33.23 4.86 -7.28
N HIS A 91 -33.38 6.17 -7.48
CA HIS A 91 -34.70 6.82 -7.65
C HIS A 91 -35.20 6.82 -9.11
N CYS A 92 -34.29 7.02 -10.07
CA CYS A 92 -34.67 7.15 -11.49
C CYS A 92 -33.89 6.22 -12.43
N GLY A 93 -32.96 5.42 -11.92
CA GLY A 93 -32.15 4.50 -12.72
C GLY A 93 -31.09 5.17 -13.60
N GLU A 94 -30.98 6.50 -13.57
CA GLU A 94 -29.99 7.22 -14.38
C GLU A 94 -28.56 6.86 -13.98
N GLU A 95 -27.73 6.58 -14.98
CA GLU A 95 -26.31 6.30 -14.80
C GLU A 95 -25.48 7.57 -14.94
N SER A 96 -24.50 7.74 -14.07
CA SER A 96 -23.55 8.84 -14.15
C SER A 96 -22.13 8.36 -13.91
N ARG A 97 -21.18 8.98 -14.60
CA ARG A 97 -19.74 8.69 -14.47
C ARG A 97 -19.07 9.83 -13.74
N ARG A 98 -18.16 9.50 -12.82
CA ARG A 98 -17.38 10.50 -12.10
C ARG A 98 -15.94 10.02 -11.93
N LEU A 99 -15.02 10.94 -12.18
CA LEU A 99 -13.60 10.71 -11.89
C LEU A 99 -13.36 10.77 -10.38
N ARG A 100 -12.73 9.75 -9.83
CA ARG A 100 -12.37 9.67 -8.42
C ARG A 100 -10.95 9.16 -8.25
N ARG A 101 -10.25 9.73 -7.29
CA ARG A 101 -8.96 9.21 -6.87
C ARG A 101 -9.15 7.84 -6.22
N ALA A 102 -8.39 6.87 -6.68
CA ALA A 102 -8.30 5.53 -6.12
C ALA A 102 -6.87 5.25 -5.67
N THR A 103 -6.72 4.41 -4.68
CA THR A 103 -5.42 3.87 -4.26
C THR A 103 -5.57 2.37 -4.24
N GLU A 104 -4.76 1.68 -4.98
CA GLU A 104 -4.62 0.23 -4.92
C GLU A 104 -3.35 -0.14 -4.17
N SER A 105 -3.36 -1.28 -3.52
CA SER A 105 -2.24 -1.77 -2.71
C SER A 105 -2.13 -3.26 -2.91
N ASP A 106 -1.04 -3.70 -3.52
CA ASP A 106 -0.78 -5.08 -3.88
C ASP A 106 0.51 -5.59 -3.24
N VAL A 107 0.57 -6.90 -2.98
CA VAL A 107 1.78 -7.57 -2.52
C VAL A 107 2.48 -8.17 -3.73
N VAL A 108 3.64 -7.63 -4.08
CA VAL A 108 4.45 -8.07 -5.22
C VAL A 108 5.56 -8.99 -4.75
N LEU A 109 5.66 -10.16 -5.37
CA LEU A 109 6.71 -11.15 -5.14
C LEU A 109 7.85 -10.96 -6.14
N TYR A 110 9.08 -10.94 -5.64
CA TYR A 110 10.30 -10.80 -6.45
C TYR A 110 11.11 -12.08 -6.54
N ASP A 111 10.75 -13.10 -5.76
CA ASP A 111 11.28 -14.45 -5.83
C ASP A 111 10.21 -15.46 -5.39
N PHE A 112 10.41 -16.72 -5.67
CA PHE A 112 9.70 -17.79 -5.00
C PHE A 112 10.48 -19.10 -5.07
N ASN A 113 10.29 -19.93 -4.04
CA ASN A 113 10.71 -21.31 -3.99
C ASN A 113 9.51 -22.18 -3.66
N LEU A 114 9.46 -23.36 -4.24
CA LEU A 114 8.35 -24.29 -4.09
C LEU A 114 8.79 -25.56 -3.35
N SER A 115 7.88 -26.11 -2.59
CA SER A 115 7.97 -27.46 -2.02
C SER A 115 6.63 -28.15 -2.18
N HIS A 116 6.66 -29.43 -2.55
CA HIS A 116 5.46 -30.21 -2.81
C HIS A 116 5.15 -31.14 -1.65
N GLY A 117 3.90 -31.56 -1.51
CA GLY A 117 3.47 -32.56 -0.53
C GLY A 117 3.42 -32.08 0.92
N ILE A 118 3.46 -30.77 1.15
CA ILE A 118 3.28 -30.17 2.48
C ILE A 118 1.80 -29.84 2.66
N SER A 119 1.16 -30.42 3.68
CA SER A 119 -0.22 -30.06 3.99
C SER A 119 -0.32 -28.68 4.66
N LEU A 120 -1.49 -28.07 4.60
CA LEU A 120 -1.72 -26.76 5.27
C LEU A 120 -1.47 -26.85 6.79
N ASP A 121 -1.85 -27.97 7.41
CA ASP A 121 -1.69 -28.18 8.85
C ASP A 121 -0.21 -28.36 9.25
N ASP A 122 0.58 -28.98 8.39
CA ASP A 122 2.02 -29.20 8.61
C ASP A 122 2.85 -27.97 8.22
N SER A 123 2.32 -27.09 7.36
CA SER A 123 3.03 -25.93 6.87
C SER A 123 3.35 -24.93 7.99
N VAL A 124 4.46 -24.24 7.84
CA VAL A 124 4.81 -23.09 8.66
C VAL A 124 4.47 -21.81 7.87
N GLY A 125 3.34 -21.23 8.19
CA GLY A 125 2.92 -19.97 7.56
C GLY A 125 3.83 -18.82 7.98
N ILE A 126 4.37 -18.10 7.00
CA ILE A 126 5.15 -16.87 7.23
C ILE A 126 4.39 -15.71 6.59
N ASN A 127 4.14 -14.70 7.42
CA ASN A 127 3.61 -13.42 6.97
C ASN A 127 4.25 -12.35 7.83
N ARG A 128 5.35 -11.79 7.36
CA ARG A 128 6.10 -10.77 8.09
C ARG A 128 6.51 -9.65 7.14
N ILE A 129 6.35 -8.42 7.57
CA ILE A 129 6.81 -7.24 6.86
C ILE A 129 7.57 -6.32 7.79
N VAL A 130 8.69 -5.79 7.28
CA VAL A 130 9.41 -4.67 7.88
C VAL A 130 9.28 -3.49 6.92
N ALA A 131 8.70 -2.41 7.41
CA ALA A 131 8.57 -1.18 6.65
C ALA A 131 9.21 -0.02 7.43
N MET A 132 9.96 0.81 6.71
CA MET A 132 10.60 2.00 7.28
C MET A 132 10.40 3.17 6.32
N GLY A 133 9.91 4.29 6.83
CA GLY A 133 9.61 5.44 5.98
C GLY A 133 9.13 6.64 6.78
N ILE A 134 8.72 7.68 6.08
CA ILE A 134 8.22 8.93 6.66
C ILE A 134 6.70 8.86 6.81
N VAL A 135 6.19 9.25 7.97
CA VAL A 135 4.76 9.32 8.23
C VAL A 135 4.11 10.45 7.42
N ARG A 136 3.25 10.10 6.46
CA ARG A 136 2.58 11.05 5.56
C ARG A 136 1.47 11.84 6.25
N ASN A 137 0.61 11.14 6.98
CA ASN A 137 -0.60 11.70 7.56
C ASN A 137 -0.53 11.73 9.09
N PRO A 138 -1.06 12.77 9.75
CA PRO A 138 -1.11 12.78 11.20
C PRO A 138 -2.03 11.66 11.70
N ILE A 139 -1.59 10.97 12.75
CA ILE A 139 -2.44 10.01 13.45
C ILE A 139 -3.50 10.80 14.20
N ARG A 140 -4.76 10.47 13.94
CA ARG A 140 -5.89 11.14 14.64
C ARG A 140 -5.85 10.78 16.12
N LYS A 141 -5.90 11.81 16.96
CA LYS A 141 -6.12 11.60 18.40
C LYS A 141 -7.47 10.90 18.60
N ARG A 142 -7.53 10.02 19.60
CA ARG A 142 -8.80 9.39 19.98
C ARG A 142 -9.68 10.46 20.62
N ALA A 143 -10.91 10.63 20.15
CA ALA A 143 -11.91 11.40 20.89
C ALA A 143 -12.30 10.63 22.16
N GLU A 144 -12.66 11.33 23.23
CA GLU A 144 -12.93 10.74 24.55
C GLU A 144 -14.02 9.65 24.51
N ASN A 145 -14.98 9.77 23.59
CA ASN A 145 -16.11 8.85 23.45
C ASN A 145 -15.90 7.73 22.41
N VAL A 146 -14.67 7.58 21.87
CA VAL A 146 -14.38 6.59 20.82
C VAL A 146 -13.86 5.31 21.45
N SER A 147 -14.41 4.17 21.01
CA SER A 147 -14.02 2.84 21.47
C SER A 147 -12.50 2.60 21.35
N LYS A 148 -11.92 1.92 22.35
CA LYS A 148 -10.51 1.49 22.34
C LYS A 148 -10.19 0.52 21.19
N SER A 149 -11.20 -0.08 20.56
CA SER A 149 -11.04 -0.99 19.42
C SER A 149 -10.67 -0.30 18.11
N ILE A 150 -10.83 1.06 18.01
CA ILE A 150 -10.49 1.78 16.78
C ILE A 150 -8.97 1.90 16.63
N PRO A 151 -8.39 1.32 15.55
CA PRO A 151 -6.95 1.35 15.34
C PRO A 151 -6.44 2.76 15.09
N ALA A 152 -5.19 3.02 15.48
CA ALA A 152 -4.44 4.13 14.94
C ALA A 152 -4.00 3.77 13.51
N LYS A 153 -4.24 4.69 12.55
CA LYS A 153 -3.86 4.47 11.15
C LYS A 153 -3.02 5.63 10.64
N PHE A 154 -2.00 5.29 9.87
CA PHE A 154 -1.16 6.24 9.16
C PHE A 154 -0.60 5.60 7.89
N GLN A 155 -0.11 6.44 6.99
CA GLN A 155 0.58 6.00 5.78
C GLN A 155 2.07 6.31 5.91
N LEU A 156 2.90 5.41 5.41
CA LEU A 156 4.33 5.63 5.24
C LEU A 156 4.61 6.06 3.81
N VAL A 157 5.53 6.99 3.63
CA VAL A 157 6.19 7.26 2.35
C VAL A 157 7.47 6.41 2.34
N VAL A 158 7.53 5.46 1.42
CA VAL A 158 8.66 4.54 1.29
C VAL A 158 9.15 4.56 -0.15
N ASN A 159 10.39 4.95 -0.39
CA ASN A 159 10.93 5.03 -1.74
C ASN A 159 10.83 3.69 -2.46
N ARG A 160 10.53 3.78 -3.74
CA ARG A 160 10.42 2.63 -4.64
C ARG A 160 11.78 2.35 -5.29
N PRO A 161 12.18 1.06 -5.43
CA PRO A 161 13.37 0.71 -6.20
C PRO A 161 13.24 1.20 -7.65
N LYS A 162 14.32 1.73 -8.21
CA LYS A 162 14.33 2.29 -9.59
C LYS A 162 13.81 1.30 -10.63
N GLY A 163 14.22 0.03 -10.55
CA GLY A 163 13.75 -0.99 -11.48
C GLY A 163 12.25 -1.20 -11.45
N LEU A 164 11.64 -1.19 -10.25
CA LEU A 164 10.19 -1.28 -10.10
C LEU A 164 9.49 -0.01 -10.60
N GLU A 165 10.04 1.15 -10.27
CA GLU A 165 9.51 2.44 -10.73
C GLU A 165 9.50 2.51 -12.27
N GLN A 166 10.61 2.10 -12.92
CA GLN A 166 10.71 2.04 -14.36
C GLN A 166 9.70 1.06 -14.97
N HIS A 167 9.62 -0.16 -14.43
CA HIS A 167 8.64 -1.15 -14.88
C HIS A 167 7.19 -0.60 -14.81
N LEU A 168 6.83 0.07 -13.72
CA LEU A 168 5.50 0.67 -13.58
C LEU A 168 5.28 1.83 -14.55
N LYS A 169 6.31 2.64 -14.85
CA LYS A 169 6.23 3.73 -15.84
C LYS A 169 6.03 3.18 -17.25
N ASP A 170 6.72 2.11 -17.60
CA ASP A 170 6.64 1.47 -18.91
C ASP A 170 5.29 0.77 -19.13
N SER A 171 4.70 0.25 -18.06
CA SER A 171 3.42 -0.46 -18.10
C SER A 171 2.20 0.46 -17.91
N ALA A 172 2.39 1.65 -17.35
CA ALA A 172 1.30 2.56 -17.02
C ALA A 172 0.59 3.09 -18.27
N PRO A 173 -0.73 3.33 -18.22
CA PRO A 173 -1.46 3.97 -19.28
C PRO A 173 -0.91 5.35 -19.61
N GLU A 174 -1.03 5.76 -20.89
CA GLU A 174 -0.63 7.09 -21.33
C GLU A 174 -1.25 8.20 -20.47
N GLY A 175 -0.42 9.16 -20.06
CA GLY A 175 -0.84 10.27 -19.20
C GLY A 175 -0.95 9.93 -17.70
N PHE A 176 -0.58 8.71 -17.30
CA PHE A 176 -0.50 8.32 -15.89
C PHE A 176 0.87 8.67 -15.30
N SER A 177 0.86 9.36 -14.15
CA SER A 177 2.09 9.67 -13.42
C SER A 177 2.33 8.61 -12.34
N VAL A 178 3.44 7.90 -12.46
CA VAL A 178 3.89 6.93 -11.46
C VAL A 178 4.79 7.64 -10.45
N GLU A 179 4.37 7.61 -9.20
CA GLU A 179 5.16 8.16 -8.10
C GLU A 179 6.40 7.30 -7.84
N SER A 180 7.49 7.92 -7.38
CA SER A 180 8.75 7.23 -7.03
C SER A 180 8.70 6.53 -5.65
N PHE A 181 7.55 6.53 -5.00
CA PHE A 181 7.36 5.97 -3.67
C PHE A 181 6.09 5.14 -3.55
N ASP A 182 6.08 4.26 -2.57
CA ASP A 182 4.91 3.51 -2.11
C ASP A 182 4.32 4.17 -0.86
N LEU A 183 3.01 3.96 -0.67
CA LEU A 183 2.24 4.50 0.45
C LEU A 183 1.56 3.40 1.27
N PRO A 184 2.29 2.42 1.82
CA PRO A 184 1.65 1.37 2.60
C PRO A 184 0.88 1.95 3.78
N GLN A 185 -0.35 1.47 3.94
CA GLN A 185 -1.20 1.80 5.08
C GLN A 185 -0.78 0.96 6.28
N VAL A 186 -0.58 1.61 7.42
CA VAL A 186 -0.28 0.95 8.70
C VAL A 186 -1.47 1.09 9.63
N ALA A 187 -1.88 -0.03 10.22
CA ALA A 187 -2.91 -0.09 11.26
C ALA A 187 -2.32 -0.65 12.55
N CYS A 188 -2.49 0.08 13.65
CA CYS A 188 -2.01 -0.27 14.98
C CYS A 188 -3.19 -0.53 15.90
N PHE A 189 -3.18 -1.66 16.62
CA PHE A 189 -4.22 -2.05 17.56
C PHE A 189 -3.70 -2.07 19.00
N GLY A 190 -4.58 -2.02 19.96
CA GLY A 190 -4.27 -2.16 21.37
C GLY A 190 -3.18 -1.20 21.85
N ARG A 191 -2.19 -1.72 22.58
CA ARG A 191 -1.06 -0.93 23.11
C ARG A 191 -0.22 -0.27 22.04
N VAL A 192 -0.08 -0.91 20.86
CA VAL A 192 0.65 -0.33 19.72
C VAL A 192 -0.08 0.90 19.19
N SER A 193 -1.43 0.87 19.18
CA SER A 193 -2.25 2.04 18.81
C SER A 193 -2.05 3.21 19.77
N ASP A 194 -2.02 2.95 21.09
CA ASP A 194 -1.83 4.01 22.08
C ASP A 194 -0.43 4.61 21.96
N HIS A 195 0.60 3.76 21.83
CA HIS A 195 1.97 4.20 21.59
C HIS A 195 2.10 5.02 20.28
N ALA A 196 1.52 4.56 19.18
CA ALA A 196 1.57 5.30 17.92
C ALA A 196 0.89 6.67 18.01
N ARG A 197 -0.26 6.78 18.71
CA ARG A 197 -0.94 8.07 18.91
C ARG A 197 -0.17 9.06 19.76
N GLU A 198 0.61 8.56 20.69
CA GLU A 198 1.40 9.37 21.62
C GLU A 198 2.71 9.85 21.00
N TYR A 199 3.42 8.94 20.33
CA TYR A 199 4.81 9.17 19.94
C TYR A 199 5.04 9.35 18.44
N VAL A 200 4.08 8.98 17.57
CA VAL A 200 4.25 9.08 16.11
C VAL A 200 3.54 10.31 15.57
N LYS A 201 4.26 11.15 14.88
CA LYS A 201 3.76 12.38 14.27
C LYS A 201 3.97 12.37 12.77
N ARG A 202 3.25 13.23 12.06
CA ARG A 202 3.50 13.49 10.65
C ARG A 202 4.92 14.01 10.46
N GLY A 203 5.64 13.44 9.51
CA GLY A 203 7.02 13.78 9.20
C GLY A 203 8.05 12.96 9.97
N ASP A 204 7.63 12.18 10.99
CA ASP A 204 8.55 11.30 11.70
C ASP A 204 8.99 10.15 10.78
N PHE A 205 10.26 9.77 10.92
CA PHE A 205 10.79 8.56 10.33
C PHE A 205 10.56 7.39 11.29
N VAL A 206 9.87 6.36 10.83
CA VAL A 206 9.46 5.25 11.68
C VAL A 206 9.78 3.90 11.07
N LEU A 207 10.16 2.96 11.94
CA LEU A 207 10.28 1.53 11.63
C LEU A 207 9.03 0.82 12.12
N VAL A 208 8.41 0.05 11.24
CA VAL A 208 7.25 -0.79 11.50
C VAL A 208 7.62 -2.25 11.28
N ASP A 209 7.40 -3.10 12.27
CA ASP A 209 7.43 -4.56 12.16
C ASP A 209 6.01 -5.07 12.31
N GLY A 210 5.54 -5.93 11.41
CA GLY A 210 4.16 -6.38 11.41
C GLY A 210 3.90 -7.50 10.42
N VAL A 211 2.61 -7.65 10.11
CA VAL A 211 2.11 -8.62 9.13
C VAL A 211 1.28 -7.90 8.08
N ILE A 212 1.16 -8.48 6.90
CA ILE A 212 0.30 -7.99 5.84
C ILE A 212 -1.08 -8.61 6.05
N GLN A 213 -2.12 -7.78 6.03
CA GLN A 213 -3.50 -8.23 6.04
C GLN A 213 -4.21 -7.74 4.79
N GLU A 214 -4.79 -8.68 4.06
CA GLU A 214 -5.75 -8.38 3.01
C GLU A 214 -7.13 -8.16 3.63
N ARG A 215 -7.81 -7.14 3.18
CA ARG A 215 -9.19 -6.85 3.59
C ARG A 215 -9.95 -6.16 2.48
N GLU A 216 -11.27 -6.25 2.54
CA GLU A 216 -12.15 -5.45 1.73
C GLU A 216 -12.33 -4.06 2.35
N PHE A 217 -11.97 -3.03 1.62
CA PHE A 217 -12.27 -1.66 1.98
C PHE A 217 -13.57 -1.24 1.31
N VAL A 218 -14.56 -0.87 2.11
CA VAL A 218 -15.84 -0.35 1.63
C VAL A 218 -15.81 1.17 1.69
N GLN A 219 -16.05 1.82 0.55
CA GLN A 219 -16.13 3.26 0.44
C GLN A 219 -17.53 3.67 0.03
N ASP A 220 -18.26 4.29 0.94
CA ASP A 220 -19.56 4.90 0.67
C ASP A 220 -19.33 6.30 0.09
N ILE A 221 -19.85 6.54 -1.12
CA ILE A 221 -19.67 7.80 -1.83
C ILE A 221 -21.03 8.45 -2.04
N PRO A 222 -21.29 9.58 -1.36
CA PRO A 222 -22.51 10.33 -1.60
C PRO A 222 -22.45 11.02 -2.96
N PHE A 223 -23.57 11.03 -3.65
CA PHE A 223 -23.72 11.76 -4.91
C PHE A 223 -25.13 12.32 -5.05
N ARG A 224 -25.24 13.40 -5.82
CA ARG A 224 -26.52 13.96 -6.23
C ARG A 224 -26.77 13.59 -7.68
N CYS A 225 -27.91 12.99 -7.95
CA CYS A 225 -28.31 12.66 -9.32
C CYS A 225 -28.52 13.93 -10.15
N LYS A 226 -27.94 13.98 -11.33
CA LYS A 226 -28.11 15.15 -12.22
C LYS A 226 -29.48 15.21 -12.88
N HIS A 227 -30.17 14.06 -12.99
CA HIS A 227 -31.46 13.96 -13.64
C HIS A 227 -32.62 14.29 -12.69
N CYS A 228 -32.75 13.60 -11.55
CA CYS A 228 -33.85 13.83 -10.61
C CYS A 228 -33.53 14.78 -9.45
N GLY A 229 -32.25 15.15 -9.27
CA GLY A 229 -31.81 16.05 -8.21
C GLY A 229 -31.68 15.40 -6.82
N GLU A 230 -32.07 14.14 -6.66
CA GLU A 230 -32.07 13.43 -5.38
C GLU A 230 -30.66 13.07 -4.93
N TYR A 231 -30.43 13.09 -3.60
CA TYR A 231 -29.22 12.61 -2.96
C TYR A 231 -29.28 11.11 -2.73
N SER A 232 -28.17 10.44 -2.99
CA SER A 232 -28.00 9.02 -2.77
C SER A 232 -26.57 8.70 -2.38
N GLU A 233 -26.32 7.48 -1.92
CA GLU A 233 -25.02 6.97 -1.57
C GLU A 233 -24.80 5.62 -2.26
N GLN A 234 -23.61 5.40 -2.79
CA GLN A 234 -23.26 4.13 -3.40
C GLN A 234 -21.97 3.59 -2.79
N SER A 235 -22.03 2.33 -2.36
CA SER A 235 -20.90 1.61 -1.78
C SER A 235 -20.05 0.97 -2.87
N PHE A 236 -18.74 1.16 -2.75
CA PHE A 236 -17.74 0.52 -3.60
C PHE A 236 -16.81 -0.30 -2.72
N LYS A 237 -16.55 -1.53 -3.15
CA LYS A 237 -15.68 -2.48 -2.45
C LYS A 237 -14.37 -2.63 -3.19
N TYR A 238 -13.27 -2.61 -2.45
CA TYR A 238 -11.91 -2.77 -2.99
C TYR A 238 -11.11 -3.71 -2.10
N PRO A 239 -10.44 -4.71 -2.67
CA PRO A 239 -9.39 -5.39 -1.95
C PRO A 239 -8.26 -4.40 -1.65
N THR A 240 -7.68 -4.48 -0.48
CA THR A 240 -6.55 -3.64 -0.09
C THR A 240 -5.66 -4.40 0.87
N HIS A 241 -4.37 -4.13 0.81
CA HIS A 241 -3.39 -4.66 1.74
C HIS A 241 -2.96 -3.57 2.72
N GLU A 242 -2.98 -3.89 4.01
CA GLU A 242 -2.48 -3.01 5.05
C GLU A 242 -1.51 -3.75 5.97
N ILE A 243 -0.60 -3.01 6.58
CA ILE A 243 0.33 -3.54 7.58
C ILE A 243 -0.36 -3.49 8.94
N ILE A 244 -0.56 -4.64 9.55
CA ILE A 244 -0.96 -4.72 10.97
C ILE A 244 0.32 -4.69 11.79
N ALA A 245 0.57 -3.57 12.44
CA ALA A 245 1.80 -3.35 13.18
C ALA A 245 1.82 -4.13 14.50
N ALA A 246 2.80 -4.99 14.66
CA ALA A 246 3.16 -5.60 15.93
C ALA A 246 4.04 -4.65 16.77
N LYS A 247 4.85 -3.83 16.09
CA LYS A 247 5.71 -2.83 16.71
C LYS A 247 5.87 -1.61 15.80
N VAL A 248 5.88 -0.44 16.40
CA VAL A 248 6.20 0.84 15.75
C VAL A 248 7.28 1.53 16.56
N THR A 249 8.39 1.85 15.92
CA THR A 249 9.53 2.49 16.59
C THR A 249 9.84 3.80 15.86
N PRO A 250 9.48 4.95 16.43
CA PRO A 250 9.94 6.23 15.92
C PRO A 250 11.46 6.31 15.99
N GLN A 251 12.06 6.63 14.86
CA GLN A 251 13.50 6.88 14.80
C GLN A 251 13.69 8.38 15.04
N ARG A 252 14.29 8.73 16.16
CA ARG A 252 14.68 10.12 16.45
C ARG A 252 16.00 10.43 15.74
N ILE A 253 16.01 10.25 14.45
CA ILE A 253 17.13 10.58 13.59
C ILE A 253 16.86 11.97 13.06
N THR A 254 17.80 12.89 13.22
CA THR A 254 17.75 14.17 12.50
C THR A 254 17.84 13.89 11.01
N LEU A 255 17.34 14.80 10.17
CA LEU A 255 17.41 14.63 8.72
C LEU A 255 18.86 14.42 8.23
N GLU A 256 19.83 14.97 8.93
CA GLU A 256 21.27 14.82 8.66
C GLU A 256 21.77 13.42 9.04
N GLU A 257 21.44 12.93 10.23
CA GLU A 257 21.78 11.55 10.64
C GLU A 257 21.06 10.50 9.77
N ALA A 258 19.85 10.78 9.31
CA ALA A 258 19.14 9.93 8.35
C ALA A 258 19.88 9.89 7.00
N LYS A 259 20.39 11.03 6.51
CA LYS A 259 21.21 11.11 5.31
C LYS A 259 22.52 10.33 5.47
N GLU A 260 23.22 10.47 6.57
CA GLU A 260 24.48 9.77 6.85
C GLU A 260 24.29 8.24 6.96
N GLN A 261 23.23 7.77 7.63
CA GLN A 261 22.90 6.35 7.69
C GLN A 261 22.43 5.78 6.35
N MET A 262 21.85 6.58 5.51
CA MET A 262 21.49 6.22 4.14
C MET A 262 22.72 5.97 3.29
N VAL A 263 23.72 6.83 3.40
CA VAL A 263 25.02 6.68 2.71
C VAL A 263 25.77 5.45 3.23
N ALA A 264 25.79 5.23 4.55
CA ALA A 264 26.44 4.07 5.16
C ALA A 264 25.73 2.74 4.86
N GLY A 265 24.41 2.75 4.70
CA GLY A 265 23.61 1.56 4.35
C GLY A 265 23.75 1.13 2.89
N SER A 266 24.14 2.04 1.98
CA SER A 266 24.43 1.70 0.57
C SER A 266 25.70 0.86 0.43
N VAL A 267 26.61 0.92 1.40
CA VAL A 267 27.88 0.15 1.42
C VAL A 267 27.67 -1.33 1.80
N VAL A 268 26.54 -1.72 2.40
CA VAL A 268 26.30 -3.10 2.85
C VAL A 268 25.54 -3.96 1.82
N ASN A 269 25.02 -3.37 0.76
CA ASN A 269 24.31 -4.11 -0.31
C ASN A 269 25.20 -4.44 -1.52
N ASP A 270 26.53 -4.44 -1.35
CA ASP A 270 27.47 -4.78 -2.41
C ASP A 270 27.61 -6.30 -2.59
N LEU A 271 26.56 -6.91 -3.16
CA LEU A 271 26.69 -8.12 -3.95
C LEU A 271 25.92 -7.90 -5.27
N GLY A 272 26.58 -7.27 -6.23
CA GLY A 272 26.17 -7.20 -7.63
C GLY A 272 25.63 -5.84 -8.09
N GLU A 273 26.51 -5.11 -8.76
CA GLU A 273 26.31 -4.00 -9.69
C GLU A 273 26.27 -2.58 -9.13
N SER A 274 27.36 -1.91 -9.43
CA SER A 274 27.63 -0.49 -9.28
C SER A 274 26.64 0.40 -10.02
N ASN A 275 26.10 1.40 -9.34
CA ASN A 275 25.78 2.70 -9.95
C ASN A 275 25.68 3.78 -8.86
N ASP A 276 26.82 4.39 -8.61
CA ASP A 276 26.93 5.63 -7.86
C ASP A 276 26.54 6.79 -8.77
N GLU A 277 25.62 7.63 -8.39
CA GLU A 277 25.54 9.06 -8.73
C GLU A 277 24.12 9.69 -8.71
N MET A 278 23.09 9.17 -7.98
CA MET A 278 21.75 9.77 -8.14
C MET A 278 20.86 9.88 -6.87
N GLU A 279 21.39 9.96 -5.67
CA GLU A 279 20.51 9.76 -4.50
C GLU A 279 20.09 11.01 -3.72
N GLU A 280 20.71 12.17 -3.89
CA GLU A 280 20.32 13.38 -3.14
C GLU A 280 19.06 14.08 -3.68
N ALA A 281 18.82 14.03 -4.98
CA ALA A 281 17.71 14.70 -5.63
C ALA A 281 16.33 14.14 -5.23
N THR A 282 16.22 12.83 -5.04
CA THR A 282 14.91 12.17 -4.87
C THR A 282 14.22 12.40 -3.52
N VAL A 283 14.97 12.62 -2.44
CA VAL A 283 14.37 12.91 -1.11
C VAL A 283 13.95 14.36 -1.03
N GLU A 284 14.74 15.26 -1.60
CA GLU A 284 14.40 16.69 -1.68
C GLU A 284 13.22 16.91 -2.64
N GLU A 285 13.19 16.27 -3.79
CA GLU A 285 12.06 16.30 -4.72
C GLU A 285 10.77 15.75 -4.10
N ALA A 286 10.84 14.64 -3.36
CA ALA A 286 9.68 14.09 -2.67
C ALA A 286 9.18 15.04 -1.56
N LEU A 287 10.08 15.69 -0.83
CA LEU A 287 9.76 16.68 0.19
C LEU A 287 9.25 17.98 -0.42
N GLU A 288 9.80 18.41 -1.55
CA GLU A 288 9.37 19.60 -2.27
C GLU A 288 8.01 19.39 -2.92
N HIS A 289 7.80 18.26 -3.58
CA HIS A 289 6.50 17.86 -4.11
C HIS A 289 5.43 17.70 -3.00
N MET A 290 5.81 17.22 -1.82
CA MET A 290 4.93 17.19 -0.64
C MET A 290 4.61 18.60 -0.13
N LYS A 291 5.56 19.56 -0.17
CA LYS A 291 5.34 20.96 0.19
C LYS A 291 4.39 21.63 -0.81
N ASP A 292 4.60 21.42 -2.09
CA ASP A 292 3.78 21.98 -3.17
C ASP A 292 2.36 21.40 -3.18
N THR A 293 2.22 20.10 -2.98
CA THR A 293 0.91 19.45 -2.83
C THR A 293 0.16 19.98 -1.61
N ASN A 294 0.85 20.17 -0.48
CA ASN A 294 0.25 20.73 0.74
C ASN A 294 -0.13 22.20 0.59
N LYS A 295 0.69 22.98 -0.13
CA LYS A 295 0.41 24.39 -0.45
C LYS A 295 -0.83 24.48 -1.34
N ALA A 296 -0.90 23.69 -2.41
CA ALA A 296 -2.07 23.63 -3.30
C ALA A 296 -3.36 23.18 -2.59
N ILE A 297 -3.27 22.23 -1.64
CA ILE A 297 -4.40 21.80 -0.82
C ILE A 297 -4.84 22.92 0.14
N LYS A 298 -3.89 23.66 0.71
CA LYS A 298 -4.18 24.77 1.61
C LYS A 298 -4.85 25.92 0.85
N GLU A 299 -4.33 26.31 -0.29
CA GLU A 299 -4.90 27.34 -1.17
C GLU A 299 -6.32 26.96 -1.64
N LYS A 300 -6.54 25.70 -2.05
CA LYS A 300 -7.89 25.20 -2.38
C LYS A 300 -8.85 25.22 -1.19
N ARG A 301 -8.37 24.96 0.03
CA ARG A 301 -9.20 25.03 1.24
C ARG A 301 -9.54 26.48 1.62
N GLU A 302 -8.63 27.39 1.45
CA GLU A 302 -8.84 28.82 1.69
C GLU A 302 -9.80 29.41 0.64
N ALA A 303 -9.60 29.12 -0.64
CA ALA A 303 -10.52 29.50 -1.71
C ALA A 303 -11.94 28.95 -1.51
N ARG A 304 -12.07 27.69 -1.04
CA ARG A 304 -13.40 27.14 -0.67
C ARG A 304 -14.04 27.82 0.54
N LYS A 305 -13.24 28.26 1.52
CA LYS A 305 -13.75 29.01 2.67
C LYS A 305 -14.22 30.41 2.26
N GLU A 306 -13.48 31.04 1.37
CA GLU A 306 -13.85 32.35 0.83
C GLU A 306 -15.09 32.27 -0.06
N ALA A 307 -15.19 31.29 -0.94
CA ALA A 307 -16.38 31.04 -1.76
C ALA A 307 -17.63 30.76 -0.89
N ARG A 308 -17.49 30.04 0.22
CA ARG A 308 -18.58 29.85 1.18
C ARG A 308 -18.96 31.10 1.94
N LYS A 309 -17.99 31.97 2.27
CA LYS A 309 -18.28 33.29 2.90
C LYS A 309 -18.92 34.27 1.94
N ALA A 310 -18.61 34.17 0.66
CA ALA A 310 -19.16 35.01 -0.40
C ALA A 310 -20.54 34.52 -0.92
N GLY A 311 -21.09 33.43 -0.39
CA GLY A 311 -22.37 32.87 -0.85
C GLY A 311 -22.37 32.34 -2.28
N ILE A 312 -21.19 32.04 -2.86
CA ILE A 312 -21.02 31.66 -4.27
C ILE A 312 -20.92 30.13 -4.43
N ALA A 313 -20.91 29.37 -3.32
CA ALA A 313 -20.81 27.91 -3.34
C ALA A 313 -22.08 27.28 -2.77
N GLU A 314 -22.92 26.75 -3.66
CA GLU A 314 -23.87 25.69 -3.37
C GLU A 314 -23.17 24.32 -3.25
#